data_7fe92c6a745bc6459b7be0219bfc875e
#
_entry.id   7fe92c6a745bc6459b7be0219bfc875e
#
_cell.length_a   1.000
_cell.length_b   1.000
_cell.length_c   1.000
_cell.angle_alpha   90.00
_cell.angle_beta   90.00
_cell.angle_gamma   90.00
#
_symmetry.space_group_name_H-M   'P 1'
#
loop_
_entity.id
_entity.type
_entity.pdbx_description
1 polymer ?
#
loop_
_entity_poly.entity_id
_entity_poly.type
_entity_poly.pdbx_seq_one_letter_code
_entity_poly.pdbx_strand_id
1 'polypeptide(L)'
;RFNQLNVPDFVLTLTDGKIAATGNLHAPKGDAMVARAVIAHDLGSGRGHADLIVPALVFGPALQPEDVTPITVGVVANVAGTVTGQGRIDWTSQGVTSSGTFRTDSTNLAAAFGPVEGLSGEIHFTDLLGLVSAPGQEAHIRMVNPGVEVRDGVVRYRIEPNLKVRVEGGGWPFSGGELVLLPAVMDFGADVDRYLTFRVIGLDAGAFIQAMELDNIAATGTFDGIMPLIFNKNGGRVAGGVLTARQQGMPPLLMPEGVLPTIPCDPTRQSGTLSYVGPVSNEQLGVMGKMAFDALKNLQYKCLTILMDGALDGEMVTNVVFNGVNRGQVNATPSFISKSFIGLPFIFNVRITAPFRGLMSTAQSFVDPSSLIRNSLGDQMQDKIRAGEAVKPAESETMPNGERK
;
A
#
# COMPACT_ATOMS: atom_id res chain seq x y z
N ARG A 1 25.21 -1.42 -11.44
CA ARG A 1 23.75 -1.30 -11.38
C ARG A 1 23.03 -2.59 -11.75
N PHE A 2 23.62 -3.44 -12.61
CA PHE A 2 23.07 -4.73 -13.00
C PHE A 2 23.96 -5.85 -12.48
N ASN A 3 23.38 -7.00 -12.17
CA ASN A 3 24.12 -8.20 -11.84
C ASN A 3 24.83 -8.74 -13.10
N GLN A 4 25.86 -9.55 -12.91
CA GLN A 4 26.54 -10.20 -14.02
C GLN A 4 25.59 -11.22 -14.67
N LEU A 5 25.40 -11.12 -15.99
CA LEU A 5 24.56 -12.04 -16.76
C LEU A 5 25.45 -12.99 -17.56
N ASN A 6 24.99 -14.23 -17.74
CA ASN A 6 25.67 -15.25 -18.58
C ASN A 6 25.17 -15.16 -20.02
N VAL A 7 26.05 -15.43 -20.97
CA VAL A 7 25.71 -15.45 -22.42
C VAL A 7 26.26 -16.73 -23.03
N PRO A 8 25.61 -17.90 -22.82
CA PRO A 8 26.15 -19.21 -23.23
C PRO A 8 26.18 -19.39 -24.74
N ASP A 9 25.34 -18.72 -25.49
CA ASP A 9 25.16 -18.80 -26.93
C ASP A 9 25.75 -17.59 -27.68
N PHE A 10 26.77 -16.94 -27.11
CA PHE A 10 27.39 -15.77 -27.73
C PHE A 10 28.08 -16.12 -29.05
N VAL A 11 27.65 -15.45 -30.11
CA VAL A 11 28.25 -15.56 -31.44
C VAL A 11 28.78 -14.18 -31.86
N LEU A 12 30.04 -14.14 -32.31
CA LEU A 12 30.66 -12.95 -32.83
C LEU A 12 31.28 -13.24 -34.19
N THR A 13 31.05 -12.34 -35.14
CA THR A 13 31.72 -12.36 -36.48
C THR A 13 32.44 -11.03 -36.69
N LEU A 14 33.60 -11.10 -37.34
CA LEU A 14 34.37 -9.95 -37.75
C LEU A 14 34.60 -10.04 -39.26
N THR A 15 34.08 -9.09 -40.03
CA THR A 15 34.24 -9.04 -41.49
C THR A 15 34.51 -7.60 -41.90
N ASP A 16 35.58 -7.35 -42.65
CA ASP A 16 35.95 -6.04 -43.16
C ASP A 16 35.95 -4.93 -42.11
N GLY A 17 36.48 -5.21 -40.91
CA GLY A 17 36.55 -4.27 -39.81
C GLY A 17 35.20 -4.01 -39.11
N LYS A 18 34.16 -4.77 -39.43
CA LYS A 18 32.84 -4.69 -38.78
C LYS A 18 32.60 -5.91 -37.90
N ILE A 19 32.24 -5.67 -36.67
CA ILE A 19 31.82 -6.68 -35.69
C ILE A 19 30.29 -6.78 -35.70
N ALA A 20 29.76 -7.98 -35.82
CA ALA A 20 28.39 -8.31 -35.53
C ALA A 20 28.37 -9.40 -34.45
N ALA A 21 27.64 -9.21 -33.38
CA ALA A 21 27.50 -10.19 -32.32
C ALA A 21 26.07 -10.33 -31.86
N THR A 22 25.71 -11.53 -31.43
CA THR A 22 24.38 -11.83 -30.83
C THR A 22 24.55 -12.79 -29.67
N GLY A 23 23.65 -12.73 -28.72
CA GLY A 23 23.58 -13.66 -27.60
C GLY A 23 22.37 -13.43 -26.72
N ASN A 24 21.93 -14.46 -26.03
CA ASN A 24 20.88 -14.38 -25.04
C ASN A 24 21.51 -14.21 -23.66
N LEU A 25 21.06 -13.16 -22.95
CA LEU A 25 21.51 -12.83 -21.60
C LEU A 25 20.65 -13.60 -20.60
N HIS A 26 21.30 -14.38 -19.74
CA HIS A 26 20.67 -15.23 -18.75
C HIS A 26 21.04 -14.77 -17.34
N ALA A 27 20.07 -14.79 -16.41
CA ALA A 27 20.34 -14.58 -15.01
C ALA A 27 21.22 -15.72 -14.47
N PRO A 28 22.23 -15.44 -13.62
CA PRO A 28 23.14 -16.45 -13.10
C PRO A 28 22.45 -17.51 -12.24
N LYS A 29 21.33 -17.14 -11.63
CA LYS A 29 20.48 -18.01 -10.83
C LYS A 29 19.26 -18.42 -11.65
N GLY A 30 19.03 -19.73 -11.80
CA GLY A 30 17.86 -20.29 -12.49
C GLY A 30 17.90 -20.25 -14.01
N ASP A 31 18.99 -19.78 -14.62
CA ASP A 31 19.21 -19.73 -16.07
C ASP A 31 18.05 -19.07 -16.87
N ALA A 32 17.32 -18.15 -16.25
CA ALA A 32 16.21 -17.47 -16.90
C ALA A 32 16.72 -16.44 -17.91
N MET A 33 16.17 -16.47 -19.12
CA MET A 33 16.49 -15.50 -20.16
C MET A 33 15.96 -14.10 -19.77
N VAL A 34 16.87 -13.13 -19.69
CA VAL A 34 16.56 -11.74 -19.35
C VAL A 34 16.33 -10.90 -20.60
N ALA A 35 17.22 -11.01 -21.58
CA ALA A 35 17.14 -10.26 -22.83
C ALA A 35 17.98 -10.96 -23.91
N ARG A 36 17.69 -10.62 -25.17
CA ARG A 36 18.56 -10.91 -26.32
C ARG A 36 19.30 -9.64 -26.71
N ALA A 37 20.61 -9.72 -26.88
CA ALA A 37 21.44 -8.65 -27.38
C ALA A 37 21.81 -8.88 -28.85
N VAL A 38 21.72 -7.80 -29.65
CA VAL A 38 22.23 -7.76 -31.04
C VAL A 38 23.15 -6.55 -31.13
N ILE A 39 24.41 -6.81 -31.42
CA ILE A 39 25.47 -5.81 -31.39
C ILE A 39 26.06 -5.63 -32.80
N ALA A 40 26.24 -4.38 -33.19
CA ALA A 40 27.00 -4.00 -34.38
C ALA A 40 28.03 -2.93 -34.03
N HIS A 41 29.29 -3.12 -34.49
CA HIS A 41 30.35 -2.15 -34.23
C HIS A 41 31.29 -2.07 -35.45
N ASP A 42 31.64 -0.87 -35.82
CA ASP A 42 32.58 -0.54 -36.87
C ASP A 42 33.92 -0.09 -36.25
N LEU A 43 34.94 -0.89 -36.42
CA LEU A 43 36.30 -0.65 -35.88
C LEU A 43 36.97 0.58 -36.51
N GLY A 44 36.64 0.93 -37.77
CA GLY A 44 37.22 2.05 -38.47
C GLY A 44 36.72 3.42 -37.94
N SER A 45 35.44 3.48 -37.63
CA SER A 45 34.82 4.71 -37.09
C SER A 45 34.71 4.72 -35.55
N GLY A 46 34.92 3.62 -34.89
CA GLY A 46 34.72 3.44 -33.44
C GLY A 46 33.25 3.57 -33.00
N ARG A 47 32.29 3.45 -33.93
CA ARG A 47 30.86 3.58 -33.69
C ARG A 47 30.22 2.19 -33.63
N GLY A 48 29.25 2.07 -32.77
CA GLY A 48 28.45 0.86 -32.66
C GLY A 48 27.17 1.05 -31.90
N HIS A 49 26.38 0.00 -31.87
CA HIS A 49 25.16 -0.05 -31.07
C HIS A 49 24.90 -1.48 -30.57
N ALA A 50 24.10 -1.57 -29.53
CA ALA A 50 23.51 -2.80 -29.02
C ALA A 50 22.00 -2.62 -28.92
N ASP A 51 21.24 -3.45 -29.62
CA ASP A 51 19.81 -3.59 -29.42
C ASP A 51 19.54 -4.68 -28.39
N LEU A 52 18.76 -4.35 -27.36
CA LEU A 52 18.32 -5.26 -26.31
C LEU A 52 16.84 -5.57 -26.54
N ILE A 53 16.50 -6.83 -26.68
CA ILE A 53 15.14 -7.29 -26.92
C ILE A 53 14.73 -8.14 -25.72
N VAL A 54 13.66 -7.73 -25.04
CA VAL A 54 13.05 -8.44 -23.90
C VAL A 54 11.70 -9.00 -24.36
N PRO A 55 11.65 -10.22 -24.91
CA PRO A 55 10.42 -10.77 -25.45
C PRO A 55 9.43 -11.16 -24.37
N ALA A 56 9.92 -11.70 -23.26
CA ALA A 56 9.14 -12.06 -22.08
C ALA A 56 10.08 -12.32 -20.90
N LEU A 57 10.32 -11.32 -20.06
CA LEU A 57 11.02 -11.48 -18.80
C LEU A 57 9.98 -11.83 -17.73
N VAL A 58 9.96 -13.10 -17.31
CA VAL A 58 8.97 -13.63 -16.37
C VAL A 58 9.56 -13.64 -14.96
N PHE A 59 9.00 -12.79 -14.10
CA PHE A 59 9.28 -12.79 -12.66
C PHE A 59 8.34 -13.75 -11.92
N GLY A 60 8.88 -14.43 -10.93
CA GLY A 60 8.20 -15.43 -10.12
C GLY A 60 9.18 -16.08 -9.13
N PRO A 61 8.85 -17.24 -8.55
CA PRO A 61 9.72 -17.89 -7.55
C PRO A 61 11.14 -18.24 -8.05
N ALA A 62 11.32 -18.43 -9.37
CA ALA A 62 12.60 -18.79 -9.97
C ALA A 62 13.49 -17.58 -10.32
N LEU A 63 12.90 -16.41 -10.52
CA LEU A 63 13.59 -15.18 -10.87
C LEU A 63 12.90 -13.99 -10.22
N GLN A 64 13.66 -13.23 -9.43
CA GLN A 64 13.19 -12.00 -8.82
C GLN A 64 13.95 -10.79 -9.38
N PRO A 65 13.44 -9.57 -9.28
CA PRO A 65 14.13 -8.37 -9.78
C PRO A 65 15.55 -8.19 -9.19
N GLU A 66 15.77 -8.57 -7.94
CA GLU A 66 17.09 -8.52 -7.30
C GLU A 66 18.11 -9.48 -7.91
N ASP A 67 17.68 -10.55 -8.59
CA ASP A 67 18.57 -11.44 -9.33
C ASP A 67 19.10 -10.75 -10.61
N VAL A 68 18.41 -9.76 -11.13
CA VAL A 68 18.79 -8.95 -12.30
C VAL A 68 19.51 -7.67 -11.90
N THR A 69 19.02 -6.99 -10.85
CA THR A 69 19.58 -5.72 -10.36
C THR A 69 19.43 -5.56 -8.85
N PRO A 70 20.51 -5.20 -8.13
CA PRO A 70 20.42 -4.98 -6.67
C PRO A 70 19.64 -3.72 -6.30
N ILE A 71 19.27 -2.87 -7.24
CA ILE A 71 18.53 -1.61 -6.98
C ILE A 71 17.15 -1.88 -6.39
N THR A 72 16.55 -3.02 -6.69
CA THR A 72 15.22 -3.42 -6.23
C THR A 72 15.19 -3.98 -4.80
N VAL A 73 16.36 -4.29 -4.23
CA VAL A 73 16.49 -4.81 -2.86
C VAL A 73 15.92 -3.81 -1.85
N GLY A 74 14.96 -4.26 -1.05
CA GLY A 74 14.28 -3.41 -0.05
C GLY A 74 13.27 -2.41 -0.64
N VAL A 75 13.05 -2.41 -1.95
CA VAL A 75 12.04 -1.58 -2.63
C VAL A 75 10.81 -2.40 -2.96
N VAL A 76 11.00 -3.54 -3.62
CA VAL A 76 9.95 -4.49 -3.99
C VAL A 76 10.39 -5.92 -3.69
N ALA A 77 9.43 -6.80 -3.43
CA ALA A 77 9.65 -8.22 -3.21
C ALA A 77 8.47 -9.04 -3.75
N ASN A 78 8.67 -10.36 -3.86
CA ASN A 78 7.63 -11.30 -4.31
C ASN A 78 7.00 -10.88 -5.65
N VAL A 79 7.83 -10.42 -6.57
CA VAL A 79 7.36 -9.97 -7.87
C VAL A 79 6.93 -11.18 -8.71
N ALA A 80 5.72 -11.12 -9.25
CA ALA A 80 5.16 -12.12 -10.15
C ALA A 80 4.45 -11.41 -11.32
N GLY A 81 4.96 -11.63 -12.53
CA GLY A 81 4.45 -11.00 -13.75
C GLY A 81 5.45 -11.06 -14.89
N THR A 82 5.05 -10.52 -16.02
CA THR A 82 5.86 -10.53 -17.24
C THR A 82 6.15 -9.10 -17.69
N VAL A 83 7.41 -8.84 -17.99
CA VAL A 83 7.87 -7.60 -18.60
C VAL A 83 8.34 -7.87 -20.02
N THR A 84 7.87 -7.08 -20.97
CA THR A 84 8.32 -7.08 -22.37
C THR A 84 8.91 -5.72 -22.69
N GLY A 85 9.75 -5.65 -23.72
CA GLY A 85 10.28 -4.37 -24.15
C GLY A 85 11.50 -4.46 -25.02
N GLN A 86 12.06 -3.29 -25.25
CA GLN A 86 13.30 -3.17 -26.03
C GLN A 86 14.11 -1.96 -25.53
N GLY A 87 15.42 -2.09 -25.68
CA GLY A 87 16.36 -1.02 -25.38
C GLY A 87 17.40 -0.92 -26.48
N ARG A 88 18.02 0.25 -26.56
CA ARG A 88 19.12 0.53 -27.47
C ARG A 88 20.21 1.30 -26.75
N ILE A 89 21.43 0.91 -27.00
CA ILE A 89 22.63 1.57 -26.52
C ILE A 89 23.48 1.90 -27.75
N ASP A 90 23.75 3.18 -27.97
CA ASP A 90 24.62 3.65 -29.05
C ASP A 90 25.90 4.21 -28.44
N TRP A 91 27.05 3.94 -29.07
CA TRP A 91 28.33 4.50 -28.65
C TRP A 91 29.14 5.04 -29.83
N THR A 92 29.88 6.06 -29.52
CA THR A 92 30.84 6.71 -30.42
C THR A 92 32.10 7.03 -29.63
N SER A 93 33.14 7.59 -30.31
CA SER A 93 34.31 8.13 -29.64
C SER A 93 34.02 9.28 -28.68
N GLN A 94 32.83 9.89 -28.77
CA GLN A 94 32.41 11.05 -27.96
C GLN A 94 31.55 10.67 -26.72
N GLY A 95 31.03 9.44 -26.68
CA GLY A 95 30.23 9.00 -25.55
C GLY A 95 29.23 7.90 -25.89
N VAL A 96 28.42 7.58 -24.88
CA VAL A 96 27.37 6.56 -24.93
C VAL A 96 26.03 7.21 -24.68
N THR A 97 25.03 6.85 -25.48
CA THR A 97 23.61 7.20 -25.25
C THR A 97 22.77 5.94 -25.18
N SER A 98 21.67 5.98 -24.48
CA SER A 98 20.79 4.83 -24.37
C SER A 98 19.34 5.23 -24.25
N SER A 99 18.44 4.39 -24.73
CA SER A 99 17.00 4.56 -24.57
C SER A 99 16.32 3.18 -24.50
N GLY A 100 15.05 3.17 -24.11
CA GLY A 100 14.30 1.92 -24.08
C GLY A 100 12.86 2.12 -23.68
N THR A 101 12.05 1.15 -24.03
CA THR A 101 10.63 1.08 -23.68
C THR A 101 10.32 -0.30 -23.13
N PHE A 102 9.72 -0.34 -21.94
CA PHE A 102 9.35 -1.59 -21.27
C PHE A 102 7.91 -1.49 -20.79
N ARG A 103 7.22 -2.61 -20.79
CA ARG A 103 5.80 -2.70 -20.48
C ARG A 103 5.50 -3.95 -19.66
N THR A 104 4.54 -3.83 -18.77
CA THR A 104 3.85 -4.96 -18.16
C THR A 104 2.33 -4.77 -18.26
N ASP A 105 1.61 -5.87 -18.50
CA ASP A 105 0.15 -5.86 -18.56
C ASP A 105 -0.48 -6.22 -17.21
N SER A 106 0.25 -6.98 -16.39
CA SER A 106 -0.17 -7.32 -15.03
C SER A 106 1.02 -7.86 -14.25
N THR A 107 1.41 -7.18 -13.20
CA THR A 107 2.44 -7.61 -12.26
C THR A 107 1.94 -7.45 -10.84
N ASN A 108 2.15 -8.48 -10.01
CA ASN A 108 1.91 -8.44 -8.58
C ASN A 108 3.24 -8.29 -7.86
N LEU A 109 3.26 -7.58 -6.74
CA LEU A 109 4.46 -7.38 -5.93
C LEU A 109 4.12 -7.01 -4.50
N ALA A 110 5.08 -7.11 -3.61
CA ALA A 110 5.02 -6.53 -2.27
C ALA A 110 5.92 -5.29 -2.20
N ALA A 111 5.42 -4.22 -1.62
CA ALA A 111 6.14 -2.99 -1.34
C ALA A 111 6.06 -2.64 0.16
N ALA A 112 6.80 -1.63 0.61
CA ALA A 112 6.80 -1.21 2.02
C ALA A 112 5.40 -0.82 2.55
N PHE A 113 4.51 -0.40 1.67
CA PHE A 113 3.12 -0.04 1.99
C PHE A 113 2.13 -1.21 1.85
N GLY A 114 2.58 -2.40 1.47
CA GLY A 114 1.74 -3.59 1.39
C GLY A 114 1.76 -4.27 0.02
N PRO A 115 0.89 -5.26 -0.19
CA PRO A 115 0.75 -5.95 -1.47
C PRO A 115 0.13 -5.05 -2.53
N VAL A 116 0.64 -5.18 -3.76
CA VAL A 116 0.16 -4.52 -4.98
C VAL A 116 -0.19 -5.60 -5.98
N GLU A 117 -1.38 -5.54 -6.54
CA GLU A 117 -1.83 -6.47 -7.56
C GLU A 117 -2.23 -5.78 -8.84
N GLY A 118 -1.92 -6.43 -9.96
CA GLY A 118 -2.32 -5.98 -11.28
C GLY A 118 -1.71 -4.62 -11.66
N LEU A 119 -0.44 -4.40 -11.28
CA LEU A 119 0.33 -3.26 -11.79
C LEU A 119 0.49 -3.41 -13.30
N SER A 120 0.10 -2.41 -14.06
CA SER A 120 0.26 -2.34 -15.51
C SER A 120 0.72 -0.95 -15.95
N GLY A 121 1.40 -0.91 -17.07
CA GLY A 121 1.90 0.34 -17.65
C GLY A 121 3.08 0.14 -18.57
N GLU A 122 3.47 1.23 -19.21
CA GLU A 122 4.64 1.31 -20.07
C GLU A 122 5.56 2.42 -19.57
N ILE A 123 6.86 2.17 -19.57
CA ILE A 123 7.87 3.15 -19.20
C ILE A 123 8.82 3.41 -20.36
N HIS A 124 9.04 4.68 -20.67
CA HIS A 124 10.00 5.15 -21.67
C HIS A 124 11.24 5.72 -20.98
N PHE A 125 12.38 5.06 -21.15
CA PHE A 125 13.67 5.57 -20.71
C PHE A 125 14.29 6.45 -21.78
N THR A 126 14.63 7.67 -21.41
CA THR A 126 15.44 8.61 -22.22
C THR A 126 16.94 8.37 -22.02
N ASP A 127 17.31 7.77 -20.89
CA ASP A 127 18.62 7.19 -20.62
C ASP A 127 18.42 5.88 -19.85
N LEU A 128 18.49 4.75 -20.59
CA LEU A 128 18.29 3.42 -20.03
C LEU A 128 19.41 3.02 -19.06
N LEU A 129 20.66 3.36 -19.38
CA LEU A 129 21.81 3.04 -18.53
C LEU A 129 21.83 3.92 -17.27
N GLY A 130 21.37 5.15 -17.37
CA GLY A 130 21.19 6.08 -16.27
C GLY A 130 19.93 5.80 -15.45
N LEU A 131 18.99 4.98 -15.96
CA LEU A 131 17.64 4.78 -15.42
C LEU A 131 16.89 6.10 -15.30
N VAL A 132 16.89 6.90 -16.36
CA VAL A 132 16.15 8.16 -16.44
C VAL A 132 14.99 8.00 -17.40
N SER A 133 13.77 8.24 -16.95
CA SER A 133 12.58 8.14 -17.79
C SER A 133 12.16 9.49 -18.37
N ALA A 134 11.32 9.46 -19.41
CA ALA A 134 10.54 10.60 -19.81
C ALA A 134 9.60 11.05 -18.68
N PRO A 135 9.16 12.31 -18.63
CA PRO A 135 8.12 12.76 -17.69
C PRO A 135 6.75 12.15 -18.03
N GLY A 136 5.82 12.17 -17.07
CA GLY A 136 4.44 11.78 -17.29
C GLY A 136 4.25 10.28 -17.54
N GLN A 137 5.10 9.40 -16.98
CA GLN A 137 4.87 7.97 -17.02
C GLN A 137 3.67 7.62 -16.18
N GLU A 138 2.81 6.69 -16.63
CA GLU A 138 1.63 6.24 -15.91
C GLU A 138 1.74 4.77 -15.52
N ALA A 139 1.42 4.49 -14.26
CA ALA A 139 1.26 3.16 -13.71
C ALA A 139 -0.20 3.00 -13.24
N HIS A 140 -0.89 1.99 -13.77
CA HIS A 140 -2.22 1.61 -13.34
C HIS A 140 -2.10 0.49 -12.30
N ILE A 141 -2.82 0.61 -11.20
CA ILE A 141 -2.78 -0.32 -10.08
C ILE A 141 -4.20 -0.83 -9.85
N ARG A 142 -4.45 -2.11 -10.12
CA ARG A 142 -5.75 -2.72 -9.90
C ARG A 142 -6.12 -2.74 -8.43
N MET A 143 -5.17 -3.09 -7.56
CA MET A 143 -5.39 -3.14 -6.12
C MET A 143 -4.09 -2.88 -5.36
N VAL A 144 -4.18 -2.10 -4.29
CA VAL A 144 -3.15 -1.96 -3.27
C VAL A 144 -3.78 -2.08 -1.89
N ASN A 145 -3.13 -2.79 -0.97
CA ASN A 145 -3.65 -2.98 0.38
C ASN A 145 -2.61 -2.57 1.44
N PRO A 146 -2.57 -1.30 1.84
CA PRO A 146 -1.77 -0.84 2.98
C PRO A 146 -2.39 -1.15 4.35
N GLY A 147 -3.48 -1.91 4.39
CA GLY A 147 -4.32 -2.22 5.54
C GLY A 147 -5.81 -2.07 5.23
N VAL A 148 -6.15 -1.20 4.30
CA VAL A 148 -7.47 -1.10 3.65
C VAL A 148 -7.27 -1.26 2.16
N GLU A 149 -8.08 -2.09 1.55
CA GLU A 149 -8.02 -2.33 0.12
C GLU A 149 -8.45 -1.11 -0.67
N VAL A 150 -7.58 -0.66 -1.59
CA VAL A 150 -7.81 0.45 -2.51
C VAL A 150 -7.65 -0.04 -3.94
N ARG A 151 -8.61 0.25 -4.82
CA ARG A 151 -8.70 -0.32 -6.16
C ARG A 151 -8.66 0.76 -7.25
N ASP A 152 -8.23 0.33 -8.44
CA ASP A 152 -8.35 1.07 -9.70
C ASP A 152 -7.67 2.44 -9.66
N GLY A 153 -6.42 2.44 -9.19
CA GLY A 153 -5.61 3.64 -9.10
C GLY A 153 -4.72 3.90 -10.29
N VAL A 154 -4.36 5.17 -10.44
CA VAL A 154 -3.37 5.63 -11.42
C VAL A 154 -2.34 6.50 -10.72
N VAL A 155 -1.07 6.23 -10.96
CA VAL A 155 0.06 7.04 -10.47
C VAL A 155 0.83 7.59 -11.66
N ARG A 156 1.04 8.91 -11.69
CA ARG A 156 1.92 9.58 -12.65
C ARG A 156 3.26 9.85 -12.00
N TYR A 157 4.33 9.50 -12.72
CA TYR A 157 5.67 9.59 -12.18
C TYR A 157 6.73 9.78 -13.28
N ARG A 158 7.94 10.06 -12.87
CA ARG A 158 9.16 9.96 -13.68
C ARG A 158 10.33 9.53 -12.82
N ILE A 159 11.29 8.87 -13.43
CA ILE A 159 12.57 8.52 -12.81
C ILE A 159 13.59 9.57 -13.21
N GLU A 160 14.20 10.20 -12.24
CA GLU A 160 15.24 11.21 -12.38
C GLU A 160 16.64 10.60 -12.12
N PRO A 161 17.73 11.30 -12.48
CA PRO A 161 19.09 10.83 -12.20
C PRO A 161 19.28 10.49 -10.71
N ASN A 162 20.21 9.55 -10.42
CA ASN A 162 20.55 9.08 -9.08
C ASN A 162 19.40 8.34 -8.36
N LEU A 163 18.56 7.63 -9.12
CA LEU A 163 17.44 6.81 -8.60
C LEU A 163 16.41 7.62 -7.81
N LYS A 164 16.18 8.85 -8.16
CA LYS A 164 15.09 9.64 -7.64
C LYS A 164 13.82 9.36 -8.43
N VAL A 165 12.73 9.08 -7.73
CA VAL A 165 11.40 8.94 -8.33
C VAL A 165 10.58 10.15 -7.94
N ARG A 166 10.26 10.97 -8.94
CA ARG A 166 9.32 12.06 -8.78
C ARG A 166 7.93 11.55 -9.05
N VAL A 167 7.11 11.45 -8.02
CA VAL A 167 5.67 11.27 -8.13
C VAL A 167 5.08 12.60 -8.57
N GLU A 168 4.37 12.62 -9.68
CA GLU A 168 3.73 13.82 -10.24
C GLU A 168 2.26 13.91 -9.77
N GLY A 169 1.75 12.84 -9.19
CA GLY A 169 0.43 12.72 -8.59
C GLY A 169 -0.17 11.35 -8.84
N GLY A 170 -1.36 11.15 -8.30
CA GLY A 170 -2.13 9.92 -8.49
C GLY A 170 -3.51 10.03 -7.88
N GLY A 171 -4.37 9.05 -8.15
CA GLY A 171 -5.70 9.04 -7.60
C GLY A 171 -6.32 7.66 -7.63
N TRP A 172 -7.20 7.41 -6.66
CA TRP A 172 -8.00 6.20 -6.52
C TRP A 172 -9.42 6.56 -6.13
N PRO A 173 -10.44 5.91 -6.69
CA PRO A 173 -11.77 5.88 -6.07
C PRO A 173 -11.65 5.25 -4.68
N PHE A 174 -12.25 5.84 -3.66
CA PHE A 174 -12.15 5.31 -2.31
C PHE A 174 -13.41 5.56 -1.50
N SER A 175 -14.15 4.49 -1.18
CA SER A 175 -15.34 4.51 -0.33
C SER A 175 -16.30 5.67 -0.65
N GLY A 176 -16.71 5.79 -1.92
CA GLY A 176 -17.64 6.85 -2.39
C GLY A 176 -17.01 8.22 -2.59
N GLY A 177 -15.75 8.39 -2.25
CA GLY A 177 -14.94 9.59 -2.47
C GLY A 177 -13.69 9.29 -3.29
N GLU A 178 -12.64 10.06 -3.06
CA GLU A 178 -11.37 10.00 -3.77
C GLU A 178 -10.18 10.05 -2.80
N LEU A 179 -9.17 9.23 -3.08
CA LEU A 179 -7.85 9.28 -2.47
C LEU A 179 -6.87 9.86 -3.48
N VAL A 180 -6.32 11.02 -3.21
CA VAL A 180 -5.39 11.75 -4.10
C VAL A 180 -3.98 11.67 -3.54
N LEU A 181 -3.04 11.13 -4.32
CA LEU A 181 -1.61 11.17 -4.02
C LEU A 181 -1.04 12.51 -4.46
N LEU A 182 -0.47 13.25 -3.52
CA LEU A 182 0.15 14.54 -3.78
C LEU A 182 1.54 14.37 -4.42
N PRO A 183 2.01 15.36 -5.21
CA PRO A 183 3.35 15.33 -5.77
C PRO A 183 4.44 15.22 -4.70
N ALA A 184 5.42 14.34 -4.94
CA ALA A 184 6.52 14.10 -4.00
C ALA A 184 7.79 13.66 -4.74
N VAL A 185 8.94 13.72 -4.08
CA VAL A 185 10.21 13.14 -4.58
C VAL A 185 10.71 12.11 -3.58
N MET A 186 10.87 10.89 -4.05
CA MET A 186 11.44 9.79 -3.29
C MET A 186 12.87 9.51 -3.78
N ASP A 187 13.84 9.51 -2.88
CA ASP A 187 15.24 9.21 -3.18
C ASP A 187 15.52 7.73 -2.82
N PHE A 188 15.75 6.90 -3.85
CA PHE A 188 16.14 5.50 -3.68
C PHE A 188 17.65 5.30 -3.82
N GLY A 189 18.40 6.34 -4.13
CA GLY A 189 19.86 6.35 -4.20
C GLY A 189 20.53 6.59 -2.84
N ALA A 190 19.77 7.01 -1.82
CA ALA A 190 20.26 7.31 -0.49
C ALA A 190 19.41 6.65 0.60
N ASP A 191 20.01 6.37 1.78
CA ASP A 191 19.28 5.87 2.96
C ASP A 191 18.68 7.06 3.72
N VAL A 192 17.56 7.56 3.21
CA VAL A 192 16.83 8.70 3.77
C VAL A 192 15.35 8.37 3.88
N ASP A 193 14.65 9.10 4.72
CA ASP A 193 13.19 9.02 4.81
C ASP A 193 12.55 9.48 3.49
N ARG A 194 11.51 8.75 3.05
CA ARG A 194 10.73 9.05 1.85
C ARG A 194 9.32 9.41 2.27
N TYR A 195 8.82 10.48 1.73
CA TYR A 195 7.54 11.08 2.11
C TYR A 195 6.53 10.91 0.98
N LEU A 196 5.34 10.41 1.31
CA LEU A 196 4.17 10.39 0.43
C LEU A 196 2.99 10.94 1.22
N THR A 197 2.24 11.84 0.62
CA THR A 197 1.06 12.40 1.27
C THR A 197 -0.19 12.09 0.46
N PHE A 198 -1.18 11.48 1.10
CA PHE A 198 -2.49 11.27 0.52
C PHE A 198 -3.48 12.28 1.07
N ARG A 199 -4.33 12.80 0.19
CA ARG A 199 -5.50 13.59 0.54
C ARG A 199 -6.74 12.74 0.34
N VAL A 200 -7.61 12.71 1.35
CA VAL A 200 -8.92 12.05 1.30
C VAL A 200 -9.96 13.13 1.01
N ILE A 201 -10.78 12.94 0.00
CA ILE A 201 -11.82 13.89 -0.40
C ILE A 201 -13.15 13.15 -0.51
N GLY A 202 -14.11 13.52 0.32
CA GLY A 202 -15.48 13.04 0.18
C GLY A 202 -15.71 11.58 0.54
N LEU A 203 -14.86 10.97 1.38
CA LEU A 203 -15.05 9.59 1.83
C LEU A 203 -16.42 9.46 2.52
N ASP A 204 -17.26 8.56 2.04
CA ASP A 204 -18.54 8.22 2.65
C ASP A 204 -18.34 7.24 3.82
N ALA A 205 -18.82 7.65 5.01
CA ALA A 205 -18.66 6.85 6.22
C ALA A 205 -19.35 5.48 6.15
N GLY A 206 -20.53 5.41 5.53
CA GLY A 206 -21.28 4.16 5.37
C GLY A 206 -20.57 3.19 4.44
N ALA A 207 -20.13 3.67 3.27
CA ALA A 207 -19.36 2.87 2.32
C ALA A 207 -18.03 2.39 2.92
N PHE A 208 -17.36 3.22 3.72
CA PHE A 208 -16.13 2.85 4.41
C PHE A 208 -16.36 1.75 5.45
N ILE A 209 -17.38 1.91 6.32
CA ILE A 209 -17.77 0.92 7.33
C ILE A 209 -18.15 -0.41 6.67
N GLN A 210 -18.88 -0.36 5.55
CA GLN A 210 -19.24 -1.55 4.78
C GLN A 210 -18.00 -2.24 4.17
N ALA A 211 -17.08 -1.47 3.60
CA ALA A 211 -15.82 -2.00 3.04
C ALA A 211 -14.94 -2.65 4.12
N MET A 212 -15.08 -2.20 5.37
CA MET A 212 -14.42 -2.74 6.56
C MET A 212 -15.13 -3.96 7.15
N GLU A 213 -16.29 -4.38 6.60
CA GLU A 213 -17.11 -5.49 7.11
C GLU A 213 -17.51 -5.33 8.59
N LEU A 214 -17.79 -4.10 9.04
CA LEU A 214 -18.19 -3.79 10.40
C LEU A 214 -19.72 -3.84 10.56
N ASP A 215 -20.29 -5.02 10.57
CA ASP A 215 -21.74 -5.28 10.55
C ASP A 215 -22.52 -4.67 11.75
N ASN A 216 -21.82 -4.43 12.87
CA ASN A 216 -22.44 -3.90 14.08
C ASN A 216 -22.40 -2.37 14.17
N ILE A 217 -21.86 -1.70 13.16
CA ILE A 217 -21.72 -0.24 13.11
C ILE A 217 -22.38 0.27 11.84
N ALA A 218 -23.24 1.27 11.98
CA ALA A 218 -23.76 2.05 10.88
C ALA A 218 -23.34 3.51 11.06
N ALA A 219 -22.77 4.08 10.02
CA ALA A 219 -22.37 5.49 10.04
C ALA A 219 -22.87 6.19 8.78
N THR A 220 -23.12 7.50 8.90
CA THR A 220 -23.39 8.38 7.77
C THR A 220 -22.52 9.63 7.90
N GLY A 221 -22.33 10.31 6.80
CA GLY A 221 -21.53 11.53 6.76
C GLY A 221 -20.35 11.38 5.80
N THR A 222 -19.76 12.50 5.48
CA THR A 222 -18.67 12.60 4.51
C THR A 222 -17.42 13.06 5.23
N PHE A 223 -16.28 12.48 4.91
CA PHE A 223 -15.00 12.83 5.52
C PHE A 223 -14.02 13.38 4.49
N ASP A 224 -13.25 14.37 4.93
CA ASP A 224 -12.09 14.90 4.24
C ASP A 224 -10.87 14.75 5.13
N GLY A 225 -9.68 14.65 4.54
CA GLY A 225 -8.49 14.51 5.35
C GLY A 225 -7.17 14.55 4.61
N ILE A 226 -6.11 14.38 5.39
CA ILE A 226 -4.75 14.26 4.90
C ILE A 226 -4.04 13.17 5.68
N MET A 227 -3.26 12.37 4.98
CA MET A 227 -2.53 11.24 5.54
C MET A 227 -1.08 11.26 5.04
N PRO A 228 -0.19 11.94 5.76
CA PRO A 228 1.23 11.90 5.47
C PRO A 228 1.82 10.54 5.88
N LEU A 229 2.58 9.93 4.98
CA LEU A 229 3.28 8.68 5.18
C LEU A 229 4.78 8.91 5.08
N ILE A 230 5.54 8.24 5.94
CA ILE A 230 6.99 8.20 5.92
C ILE A 230 7.43 6.75 5.74
N PHE A 231 8.32 6.51 4.78
CA PHE A 231 8.90 5.20 4.50
C PHE A 231 10.42 5.25 4.63
N ASN A 232 10.98 4.28 5.33
CA ASN A 232 12.42 4.07 5.45
C ASN A 232 12.73 2.57 5.61
N LYS A 233 13.98 2.22 5.92
CA LYS A 233 14.42 0.83 6.14
C LYS A 233 13.70 0.11 7.29
N ASN A 234 13.04 0.85 8.20
CA ASN A 234 12.30 0.29 9.32
C ASN A 234 10.81 0.08 9.00
N GLY A 235 10.38 0.32 7.75
CA GLY A 235 8.99 0.18 7.30
C GLY A 235 8.31 1.51 7.01
N GLY A 236 6.97 1.50 7.04
CA GLY A 236 6.12 2.66 6.80
C GLY A 236 5.39 3.13 8.06
N ARG A 237 5.15 4.45 8.17
CA ARG A 237 4.34 5.01 9.25
C ARG A 237 3.44 6.13 8.76
N VAL A 238 2.29 6.30 9.42
CA VAL A 238 1.49 7.52 9.34
C VAL A 238 2.10 8.56 10.29
N ALA A 239 2.32 9.77 9.81
CA ALA A 239 2.93 10.85 10.58
C ALA A 239 1.95 12.03 10.73
N GLY A 240 1.03 11.92 11.69
CA GLY A 240 0.03 12.95 11.95
C GLY A 240 -1.09 12.99 10.90
N GLY A 241 -1.69 11.84 10.58
CA GLY A 241 -2.88 11.75 9.73
C GLY A 241 -4.10 12.39 10.39
N VAL A 242 -4.93 13.08 9.59
CA VAL A 242 -6.15 13.73 10.05
C VAL A 242 -7.30 13.40 9.11
N LEU A 243 -8.41 12.89 9.65
CA LEU A 243 -9.70 12.80 8.97
C LEU A 243 -10.71 13.61 9.76
N THR A 244 -11.53 14.40 9.09
CA THR A 244 -12.60 15.18 9.73
C THR A 244 -13.91 15.03 8.99
N ALA A 245 -14.98 14.97 9.74
CA ALA A 245 -16.32 14.93 9.18
C ALA A 245 -16.70 16.29 8.60
N ARG A 246 -17.04 16.32 7.32
CA ARG A 246 -17.55 17.51 6.64
C ARG A 246 -18.92 17.87 7.18
N GLN A 247 -19.12 19.11 7.58
CA GLN A 247 -20.42 19.59 8.02
C GLN A 247 -21.35 19.84 6.82
N GLN A 248 -22.64 19.63 7.00
CA GLN A 248 -23.64 19.78 5.94
C GLN A 248 -23.56 21.18 5.31
N GLY A 249 -23.55 21.23 3.98
CA GLY A 249 -23.46 22.46 3.20
C GLY A 249 -22.07 23.11 3.12
N MET A 250 -21.04 22.45 3.66
CA MET A 250 -19.66 22.92 3.52
C MET A 250 -18.97 22.28 2.29
N PRO A 251 -18.09 23.03 1.61
CA PRO A 251 -17.28 22.46 0.54
C PRO A 251 -16.26 21.45 1.10
N PRO A 252 -15.62 20.64 0.23
CA PRO A 252 -14.50 19.78 0.62
C PRO A 252 -13.40 20.55 1.34
N LEU A 253 -12.92 20.00 2.45
CA LEU A 253 -11.82 20.58 3.20
C LEU A 253 -10.50 20.10 2.62
N LEU A 254 -9.87 20.92 1.78
CA LEU A 254 -8.57 20.64 1.19
C LEU A 254 -7.45 21.00 2.18
N MET A 255 -7.07 20.04 3.00
CA MET A 255 -6.03 20.23 4.01
C MET A 255 -4.66 20.43 3.34
N PRO A 256 -3.89 21.46 3.75
CA PRO A 256 -2.52 21.63 3.28
C PRO A 256 -1.59 20.58 3.88
N GLU A 257 -0.52 20.27 3.15
CA GLU A 257 0.54 19.38 3.64
C GLU A 257 1.36 20.06 4.76
N GLY A 258 1.74 19.26 5.77
CA GLY A 258 2.67 19.70 6.82
C GLY A 258 2.10 20.59 7.93
N VAL A 259 0.81 20.92 7.88
CA VAL A 259 0.15 21.73 8.90
C VAL A 259 -1.04 20.97 9.45
N LEU A 260 -1.10 20.78 10.78
CA LEU A 260 -2.34 20.33 11.42
C LEU A 260 -3.36 21.48 11.30
N PRO A 261 -4.41 21.33 10.51
CA PRO A 261 -5.34 22.42 10.29
C PRO A 261 -6.15 22.67 11.57
N THR A 262 -6.40 23.95 11.87
CA THR A 262 -7.50 24.29 12.76
C THR A 262 -8.79 23.95 12.04
N ILE A 263 -9.45 22.86 12.45
CA ILE A 263 -10.65 22.39 11.81
C ILE A 263 -11.81 23.23 12.32
N PRO A 264 -12.45 24.07 11.49
CA PRO A 264 -13.60 24.85 11.91
C PRO A 264 -14.75 23.90 12.23
N CYS A 265 -15.35 24.09 13.39
CA CYS A 265 -16.53 23.36 13.84
C CYS A 265 -17.65 24.37 14.20
N ASP A 266 -18.69 24.37 13.39
CA ASP A 266 -19.92 25.12 13.69
C ASP A 266 -20.84 24.22 14.54
N PRO A 267 -21.09 24.54 15.83
CA PRO A 267 -21.90 23.71 16.70
C PRO A 267 -23.37 23.65 16.27
N THR A 268 -23.83 24.49 15.35
CA THR A 268 -25.19 24.48 14.82
C THR A 268 -25.36 23.47 13.65
N ARG A 269 -24.30 23.12 12.95
CA ARG A 269 -24.32 22.21 11.78
C ARG A 269 -24.07 20.76 12.16
N GLN A 270 -24.70 19.87 11.43
CA GLN A 270 -24.54 18.44 11.59
C GLN A 270 -23.54 17.91 10.56
N SER A 271 -22.84 16.82 10.91
CA SER A 271 -21.94 16.13 9.98
C SER A 271 -22.44 14.73 9.62
N GLY A 272 -23.00 13.99 10.57
CA GLY A 272 -23.48 12.65 10.33
C GLY A 272 -24.06 11.97 11.56
N THR A 273 -24.29 10.66 11.43
CA THR A 273 -24.80 9.79 12.49
C THR A 273 -23.91 8.58 12.68
N LEU A 274 -23.86 8.08 13.91
CA LEU A 274 -23.21 6.83 14.27
C LEU A 274 -24.18 5.99 15.07
N SER A 275 -24.41 4.76 14.66
CA SER A 275 -25.25 3.81 15.37
C SER A 275 -24.48 2.51 15.60
N TYR A 276 -24.51 2.01 16.83
CA TYR A 276 -24.04 0.69 17.17
C TYR A 276 -25.22 -0.26 17.42
N VAL A 277 -25.28 -1.37 16.71
CA VAL A 277 -26.39 -2.34 16.77
C VAL A 277 -25.95 -3.72 17.28
N GLY A 278 -24.67 -3.88 17.65
CA GLY A 278 -24.12 -5.14 18.12
C GLY A 278 -24.56 -5.54 19.54
N PRO A 279 -24.35 -6.80 19.91
CA PRO A 279 -24.60 -7.26 21.27
C PRO A 279 -23.61 -6.62 22.25
N VAL A 280 -24.12 -6.19 23.39
CA VAL A 280 -23.31 -5.65 24.50
C VAL A 280 -23.31 -6.67 25.62
N SER A 281 -22.15 -7.18 26.01
CA SER A 281 -22.03 -7.99 27.22
C SER A 281 -22.23 -7.09 28.44
N ASN A 282 -23.37 -7.24 29.09
CA ASN A 282 -23.78 -6.38 30.21
C ASN A 282 -22.97 -6.66 31.51
N GLU A 283 -22.18 -7.72 31.57
CA GLU A 283 -21.59 -8.22 32.82
C GLU A 283 -20.32 -7.47 33.28
N GLN A 284 -19.67 -6.75 32.39
CA GLN A 284 -18.41 -6.03 32.71
C GLN A 284 -18.53 -4.51 32.76
N LEU A 285 -19.64 -3.95 32.32
CA LEU A 285 -19.85 -2.52 32.29
C LEU A 285 -20.73 -2.08 33.45
N GLY A 286 -20.19 -1.37 34.43
CA GLY A 286 -20.99 -0.72 35.47
C GLY A 286 -22.06 0.21 34.86
N VAL A 287 -22.95 0.74 35.70
CA VAL A 287 -24.08 1.61 35.29
C VAL A 287 -23.64 2.76 34.36
N MET A 288 -22.51 3.37 34.64
CA MET A 288 -21.96 4.48 33.83
C MET A 288 -21.50 4.01 32.44
N GLY A 289 -20.85 2.83 32.35
CA GLY A 289 -20.42 2.26 31.07
C GLY A 289 -21.59 1.87 30.18
N LYS A 290 -22.67 1.32 30.77
CA LYS A 290 -23.93 1.02 30.07
C LYS A 290 -24.59 2.30 29.51
N MET A 291 -24.61 3.37 30.31
CA MET A 291 -25.16 4.66 29.88
C MET A 291 -24.36 5.28 28.73
N ALA A 292 -23.02 5.24 28.81
CA ALA A 292 -22.14 5.72 27.72
C ALA A 292 -22.38 4.93 26.44
N PHE A 293 -22.56 3.60 26.56
CA PHE A 293 -22.81 2.73 25.42
C PHE A 293 -24.21 2.96 24.81
N ASP A 294 -25.24 3.15 25.64
CA ASP A 294 -26.58 3.49 25.16
C ASP A 294 -26.60 4.87 24.45
N ALA A 295 -25.72 5.80 24.84
CA ALA A 295 -25.53 7.05 24.13
C ALA A 295 -24.96 6.87 22.72
N LEU A 296 -24.14 5.85 22.50
CA LEU A 296 -23.54 5.53 21.18
C LEU A 296 -24.51 4.78 20.24
N LYS A 297 -25.60 4.22 20.75
CA LYS A 297 -26.56 3.46 19.93
C LYS A 297 -27.26 4.31 18.87
N ASN A 298 -27.41 5.61 19.09
CA ASN A 298 -27.98 6.54 18.11
C ASN A 298 -27.43 7.94 18.36
N LEU A 299 -26.19 8.13 17.90
CA LEU A 299 -25.47 9.38 18.06
C LEU A 299 -25.53 10.19 16.77
N GLN A 300 -25.92 11.46 16.88
CA GLN A 300 -25.73 12.45 15.85
C GLN A 300 -24.51 13.31 16.20
N TYR A 301 -23.48 13.27 15.37
CA TYR A 301 -22.29 14.07 15.59
C TYR A 301 -22.28 15.34 14.72
N LYS A 302 -21.68 16.39 15.25
CA LYS A 302 -21.55 17.70 14.61
C LYS A 302 -20.14 17.94 14.11
N CYS A 303 -19.17 17.62 14.95
CA CYS A 303 -17.74 17.77 14.64
C CYS A 303 -17.04 16.49 15.07
N LEU A 304 -16.54 15.77 14.11
CA LEU A 304 -15.78 14.55 14.37
C LEU A 304 -14.42 14.66 13.69
N THR A 305 -13.37 14.46 14.45
CA THR A 305 -11.99 14.45 13.95
C THR A 305 -11.30 13.18 14.43
N ILE A 306 -10.60 12.54 13.54
CA ILE A 306 -9.77 11.35 13.77
C ILE A 306 -8.33 11.75 13.50
N LEU A 307 -7.48 11.66 14.53
CA LEU A 307 -6.05 11.87 14.43
C LEU A 307 -5.35 10.51 14.49
N MET A 308 -4.43 10.27 13.57
CA MET A 308 -3.72 8.99 13.44
C MET A 308 -2.22 9.22 13.41
N ASP A 309 -1.48 8.46 14.22
CA ASP A 309 -0.02 8.44 14.20
C ASP A 309 0.47 7.04 14.58
N GLY A 310 1.44 6.51 13.85
CA GLY A 310 2.02 5.19 14.17
C GLY A 310 2.49 4.41 12.97
N ALA A 311 3.04 3.22 13.23
CA ALA A 311 3.57 2.33 12.21
C ALA A 311 2.45 1.61 11.44
N LEU A 312 2.62 1.42 10.11
CA LEU A 312 1.66 0.70 9.27
C LEU A 312 1.65 -0.81 9.57
N ASP A 313 2.76 -1.35 10.04
CA ASP A 313 2.95 -2.76 10.43
C ASP A 313 3.07 -2.97 11.96
N GLY A 314 2.88 -1.91 12.74
CA GLY A 314 2.99 -1.91 14.18
C GLY A 314 1.86 -1.15 14.87
N GLU A 315 2.16 -0.60 16.04
CA GLU A 315 1.16 0.16 16.81
C GLU A 315 0.81 1.48 16.15
N MET A 316 -0.48 1.74 16.04
CA MET A 316 -1.07 3.01 15.65
C MET A 316 -1.88 3.60 16.79
N VAL A 317 -1.67 4.86 17.07
CA VAL A 317 -2.47 5.64 18.00
C VAL A 317 -3.51 6.42 17.21
N THR A 318 -4.77 6.15 17.49
CA THR A 318 -5.90 6.84 16.89
C THR A 318 -6.65 7.59 17.98
N ASN A 319 -6.73 8.91 17.86
CA ASN A 319 -7.52 9.75 18.73
C ASN A 319 -8.78 10.21 17.99
N VAL A 320 -9.95 9.83 18.50
CA VAL A 320 -11.23 10.22 17.94
C VAL A 320 -11.87 11.25 18.86
N VAL A 321 -12.05 12.45 18.37
CA VAL A 321 -12.69 13.56 19.12
C VAL A 321 -13.95 13.96 18.38
N PHE A 322 -15.08 13.95 19.08
CA PHE A 322 -16.34 14.41 18.49
C PHE A 322 -17.32 14.99 19.50
N ASN A 323 -18.13 15.93 19.02
CA ASN A 323 -19.27 16.48 19.72
C ASN A 323 -20.53 15.88 19.12
N GLY A 324 -21.43 15.36 19.96
CA GLY A 324 -22.63 14.72 19.49
C GLY A 324 -23.83 14.90 20.44
N VAL A 325 -24.98 14.52 19.92
CA VAL A 325 -26.25 14.52 20.67
C VAL A 325 -26.86 13.14 20.52
N ASN A 326 -27.26 12.54 21.64
CA ASN A 326 -28.01 11.28 21.61
C ASN A 326 -29.45 11.57 21.17
N ARG A 327 -29.92 10.86 20.12
CA ARG A 327 -31.31 10.97 19.63
C ARG A 327 -32.27 9.95 20.23
N GLY A 328 -31.80 9.08 21.15
CA GLY A 328 -32.62 8.01 21.73
C GLY A 328 -32.72 6.79 20.81
N GLN A 329 -33.32 5.72 21.31
CA GLN A 329 -33.53 4.49 20.52
C GLN A 329 -34.79 4.61 19.66
N VAL A 330 -34.68 4.27 18.39
CA VAL A 330 -35.79 4.40 17.42
C VAL A 330 -36.95 3.44 17.70
N ASN A 331 -36.70 2.29 18.35
CA ASN A 331 -37.64 1.17 18.49
C ASN A 331 -37.84 0.64 19.93
N ALA A 332 -37.39 1.34 20.96
CA ALA A 332 -37.57 0.90 22.35
C ALA A 332 -38.30 1.97 23.18
N THR A 333 -39.22 1.53 24.04
CA THR A 333 -39.83 2.42 25.06
C THR A 333 -38.70 2.85 25.99
N PRO A 334 -38.30 4.15 25.98
CA PRO A 334 -37.17 4.57 26.79
C PRO A 334 -37.53 4.43 28.28
N SER A 335 -36.63 3.83 29.06
CA SER A 335 -36.74 3.85 30.52
C SER A 335 -36.68 5.30 31.01
N PHE A 336 -37.17 5.58 32.21
CA PHE A 336 -37.18 6.93 32.80
C PHE A 336 -35.75 7.55 32.80
N ILE A 337 -34.73 6.71 33.03
CA ILE A 337 -33.32 7.13 33.05
C ILE A 337 -32.81 7.43 31.63
N SER A 338 -33.16 6.61 30.62
CA SER A 338 -32.72 6.83 29.25
C SER A 338 -33.34 8.06 28.59
N LYS A 339 -34.57 8.45 29.00
CA LYS A 339 -35.22 9.72 28.59
C LYS A 339 -34.44 10.95 29.00
N SER A 340 -33.76 10.91 30.15
CA SER A 340 -33.00 12.05 30.67
C SER A 340 -31.73 12.34 29.89
N PHE A 341 -31.23 11.42 29.06
CA PHE A 341 -30.03 11.60 28.24
C PHE A 341 -30.34 11.97 26.79
N ILE A 342 -31.59 11.88 26.36
CA ILE A 342 -31.97 12.27 24.99
C ILE A 342 -31.84 13.80 24.87
N GLY A 343 -31.11 14.23 23.84
CA GLY A 343 -30.88 15.64 23.55
C GLY A 343 -29.72 16.30 24.32
N LEU A 344 -29.10 15.59 25.27
CA LEU A 344 -27.91 16.13 25.92
C LEU A 344 -26.72 16.17 24.98
N PRO A 345 -25.92 17.24 25.00
CA PRO A 345 -24.66 17.28 24.25
C PRO A 345 -23.60 16.43 24.97
N PHE A 346 -22.88 15.63 24.19
CA PHE A 346 -21.75 14.85 24.66
C PHE A 346 -20.49 15.25 23.91
N ILE A 347 -19.37 15.29 24.62
CA ILE A 347 -18.03 15.38 24.05
C ILE A 347 -17.33 14.07 24.32
N PHE A 348 -16.93 13.39 23.27
CA PHE A 348 -16.16 12.16 23.38
C PHE A 348 -14.74 12.41 22.94
N ASN A 349 -13.80 11.89 23.71
CA ASN A 349 -12.40 11.82 23.36
C ASN A 349 -11.95 10.38 23.63
N VAL A 350 -11.76 9.62 22.56
CA VAL A 350 -11.41 8.20 22.62
C VAL A 350 -10.03 8.02 22.02
N ARG A 351 -9.13 7.45 22.80
CA ARG A 351 -7.80 7.05 22.33
C ARG A 351 -7.75 5.54 22.17
N ILE A 352 -7.45 5.09 20.97
CA ILE A 352 -7.29 3.68 20.63
C ILE A 352 -5.82 3.47 20.27
N THR A 353 -5.18 2.48 20.90
CA THR A 353 -3.84 2.04 20.55
C THR A 353 -3.94 0.58 20.16
N ALA A 354 -3.67 0.27 18.91
CA ALA A 354 -3.70 -1.10 18.40
C ALA A 354 -2.83 -1.20 17.15
N PRO A 355 -2.36 -2.42 16.78
CA PRO A 355 -1.69 -2.63 15.52
C PRO A 355 -2.61 -2.23 14.36
N PHE A 356 -2.14 -1.38 13.43
CA PHE A 356 -2.97 -0.89 12.33
C PHE A 356 -3.59 -2.03 11.51
N ARG A 357 -2.76 -2.96 11.06
CA ARG A 357 -3.24 -4.18 10.37
C ARG A 357 -4.04 -5.09 11.29
N GLY A 358 -3.72 -5.12 12.58
CA GLY A 358 -4.46 -5.85 13.60
C GLY A 358 -5.84 -5.26 13.90
N LEU A 359 -5.97 -3.93 13.91
CA LEU A 359 -7.28 -3.27 14.01
C LEU A 359 -8.19 -3.68 12.86
N MET A 360 -7.65 -3.71 11.64
CA MET A 360 -8.38 -4.06 10.44
C MET A 360 -8.73 -5.57 10.43
N SER A 361 -7.78 -6.45 10.76
CA SER A 361 -8.01 -7.88 10.85
C SER A 361 -8.89 -8.28 12.07
N THR A 362 -8.81 -7.52 13.16
CA THR A 362 -9.66 -7.76 14.34
C THR A 362 -11.10 -7.34 14.07
N ALA A 363 -11.32 -6.27 13.33
CA ALA A 363 -12.64 -5.89 12.88
C ALA A 363 -13.26 -6.98 11.99
N GLN A 364 -12.49 -7.55 11.05
CA GLN A 364 -12.92 -8.67 10.23
C GLN A 364 -13.05 -9.99 11.01
N SER A 365 -12.23 -10.21 12.02
CA SER A 365 -12.25 -11.46 12.81
C SER A 365 -13.43 -11.58 13.79
N PHE A 366 -14.12 -10.49 14.10
CA PHE A 366 -15.42 -10.57 14.77
C PHE A 366 -16.50 -11.22 13.88
N VAL A 367 -16.28 -11.22 12.55
CA VAL A 367 -17.16 -11.85 11.55
C VAL A 367 -16.71 -13.29 11.23
N ASP A 368 -15.39 -13.56 11.15
CA ASP A 368 -14.83 -14.90 10.92
C ASP A 368 -13.58 -15.17 11.78
N PRO A 369 -13.77 -15.81 12.96
CA PRO A 369 -12.65 -16.18 13.84
C PRO A 369 -11.61 -17.11 13.20
N SER A 370 -11.96 -17.82 12.11
CA SER A 370 -11.04 -18.73 11.41
C SER A 370 -9.98 -17.99 10.60
N SER A 371 -10.19 -16.70 10.29
CA SER A 371 -9.22 -15.86 9.58
C SER A 371 -8.00 -15.53 10.44
N LEU A 372 -8.18 -15.36 11.77
CA LEU A 372 -7.09 -15.12 12.73
C LEU A 372 -6.10 -16.29 12.78
N ILE A 373 -6.61 -17.52 12.73
CA ILE A 373 -5.78 -18.73 12.80
C ILE A 373 -4.97 -18.89 11.50
N ARG A 374 -5.55 -18.57 10.34
CA ARG A 374 -4.85 -18.64 9.05
C ARG A 374 -3.75 -17.60 8.91
N ASN A 375 -4.01 -16.36 9.33
CA ASN A 375 -3.03 -15.28 9.23
C ASN A 375 -1.87 -15.47 10.20
N SER A 376 -2.13 -15.86 11.45
CA SER A 376 -1.09 -16.11 12.45
C SER A 376 -0.22 -17.34 12.13
N LEU A 377 -0.77 -18.38 11.52
CA LEU A 377 -0.01 -19.54 11.07
C LEU A 377 0.80 -19.24 9.81
N GLY A 378 0.26 -18.40 8.89
CA GLY A 378 0.96 -17.97 7.70
C GLY A 378 2.22 -17.17 8.01
N ASP A 379 2.13 -16.20 8.91
CA ASP A 379 3.25 -15.37 9.34
C ASP A 379 4.32 -16.17 10.10
N GLN A 380 3.92 -17.05 11.03
CA GLN A 380 4.86 -17.93 11.75
C GLN A 380 5.56 -18.94 10.84
N MET A 381 4.88 -19.40 9.78
CA MET A 381 5.47 -20.34 8.82
C MET A 381 6.44 -19.62 7.87
N GLN A 382 6.15 -18.38 7.46
CA GLN A 382 7.06 -17.55 6.68
C GLN A 382 8.30 -17.13 7.46
N ASP A 383 8.16 -16.81 8.75
CA ASP A 383 9.29 -16.47 9.62
C ASP A 383 10.22 -17.68 9.86
N LYS A 384 9.67 -18.88 10.00
CA LYS A 384 10.47 -20.12 10.10
C LYS A 384 11.19 -20.47 8.81
N ILE A 385 10.57 -20.24 7.66
CA ILE A 385 11.21 -20.44 6.35
C ILE A 385 12.32 -19.40 6.14
N ARG A 386 12.13 -18.16 6.54
CA ARG A 386 13.16 -17.10 6.50
C ARG A 386 14.32 -17.39 7.45
N ALA A 387 14.06 -17.98 8.62
CA ALA A 387 15.09 -18.38 9.59
C ALA A 387 15.87 -19.66 9.19
N GLY A 388 15.51 -20.32 8.10
CA GLY A 388 16.19 -21.54 7.63
C GLY A 388 15.96 -22.77 8.52
N GLU A 389 14.97 -22.74 9.41
CA GLU A 389 14.61 -23.89 10.24
C GLU A 389 13.72 -24.86 9.44
N ALA A 390 14.22 -26.09 9.25
CA ALA A 390 13.45 -27.15 8.64
C ALA A 390 12.22 -27.47 9.52
N VAL A 391 11.03 -27.36 8.93
CA VAL A 391 9.78 -27.76 9.58
C VAL A 391 9.82 -29.29 9.79
N LYS A 392 10.09 -29.76 11.00
CA LYS A 392 9.90 -31.16 11.36
C LYS A 392 8.40 -31.47 11.41
N PRO A 393 7.94 -32.57 10.78
CA PRO A 393 6.56 -33.02 10.96
C PRO A 393 6.30 -33.33 12.44
N ALA A 394 5.14 -32.93 12.94
CA ALA A 394 4.72 -33.26 14.30
C ALA A 394 4.69 -34.81 14.44
N GLU A 395 5.54 -35.36 15.32
CA GLU A 395 5.47 -36.73 15.72
C GLU A 395 4.16 -36.95 16.48
N SER A 396 3.35 -37.91 16.01
CA SER A 396 2.15 -38.35 16.71
C SER A 396 2.57 -39.01 18.04
N GLU A 397 2.26 -38.37 19.14
CA GLU A 397 2.37 -38.98 20.46
C GLU A 397 1.41 -40.20 20.52
N THR A 398 1.99 -41.41 20.46
CA THR A 398 1.31 -42.65 20.84
C THR A 398 1.15 -42.68 22.33
N MET A 399 -0.09 -42.70 22.78
CA MET A 399 -0.44 -42.92 24.20
C MET A 399 0.14 -44.26 24.70
N PRO A 400 0.71 -44.32 25.89
CA PRO A 400 1.15 -45.59 26.48
C PRO A 400 -0.07 -46.37 26.96
N ASN A 401 -0.12 -47.62 26.54
CA ASN A 401 -1.07 -48.64 27.01
C ASN A 401 -0.94 -48.81 28.53
N GLY A 402 -2.05 -48.60 29.26
CA GLY A 402 -2.14 -48.92 30.67
C GLY A 402 -2.20 -50.42 30.89
N GLU A 403 -1.26 -50.97 31.61
CA GLU A 403 -1.35 -52.31 32.21
C GLU A 403 -2.33 -52.30 33.37
N ARG A 404 -3.28 -53.22 33.30
CA ARG A 404 -4.09 -53.65 34.46
C ARG A 404 -3.27 -54.60 35.33
N LYS A 405 -3.20 -54.29 36.56
CA LYS A 405 -3.30 -55.27 37.66
C LYS A 405 -4.05 -54.69 38.84
#